data_a54df7a361cdc8987fb9654b9f44b7c1
#
_entry.id   a54df7a361cdc8987fb9654b9f44b7c1
#
_cell.length_a   1.000
_cell.length_b   1.000
_cell.length_c   1.000
_cell.angle_alpha   90.00
_cell.angle_beta   90.00
_cell.angle_gamma   90.00
#
_symmetry.space_group_name_H-M   'P 1'
#
loop_
_entity.id
_entity.type
_entity.pdbx_description
1 polymer ?
#
loop_
_entity_poly.entity_id
_entity_poly.type
_entity_poly.pdbx_seq_one_letter_code
_entity_poly.pdbx_strand_id
1 'polypeptide(L)'
;MSIRQTLAVALAAMALSASSAFADEAAIRTVGDGVCRIDKIGKIAEEGVFVDYTLSPEAGSEIRCRIELPSAERWTGELWGIGSSSQGGFIGNLTAYSSGGHAVATTDLGTYRYEKGDLRGKPWPDAVFKDYSWRATHLMTVYAKRFIKAQYGKRERRSYFVGGSCGGRQGFCEAMRFPEDYDGILAYIPASMMVAANAQVVNLYRQTHDETGKALFTTNQLACLADAPIAYMKDRDVKPYAGSVLSNPFFPEAEIDGLLAFVARQDPSLSDPELQKRMKGIFMGARDAKGRVICHGMLPGAHHGNPGGMSFRSKGLCAASVLRNGVSYSAYPSWEEFEEKAVARGGEINASSLDLSAFAKRGGKLVVSCGWEDQTTPAPEIIAWYEYLAERNGGFGKTQEFCRLFPLPGLAHGGGKGRIATSGGSVKEVHRNALRQWVEKGIAPETYPLAWPAKNLTLPIPPYPLQCYLGDDGKWKTRRYPKCMVRRPDLRYYEMAPL
;
A
#
# COMPACT_ATOMS: atom_id res chain seq x y z
N MET A 1 13.49 64.70 5.64
CA MET A 1 13.04 63.65 6.58
C MET A 1 14.14 63.51 7.67
N SER A 2 13.80 63.57 8.93
CA SER A 2 14.80 63.43 9.99
C SER A 2 15.20 61.94 10.13
N ILE A 3 16.43 61.71 10.60
CA ILE A 3 16.97 60.35 10.84
C ILE A 3 16.01 59.51 11.72
N ARG A 4 15.24 60.15 12.61
CA ARG A 4 14.22 59.49 13.44
C ARG A 4 13.02 58.98 12.62
N GLN A 5 12.62 59.70 11.56
CA GLN A 5 11.53 59.26 10.68
C GLN A 5 11.95 58.10 9.75
N THR A 6 13.21 58.11 9.31
CA THR A 6 13.78 57.02 8.50
C THR A 6 13.94 55.75 9.35
N LEU A 7 14.38 55.89 10.63
CA LEU A 7 14.45 54.72 11.54
C LEU A 7 13.08 54.16 11.91
N ALA A 8 12.07 55.04 12.11
CA ALA A 8 10.71 54.59 12.42
C ALA A 8 10.05 53.87 11.23
N VAL A 9 10.29 54.35 10.00
CA VAL A 9 9.80 53.66 8.78
C VAL A 9 10.56 52.34 8.56
N ALA A 10 11.86 52.27 8.83
CA ALA A 10 12.62 51.02 8.74
C ALA A 10 12.23 50.02 9.82
N LEU A 11 11.99 50.47 11.07
CA LEU A 11 11.48 49.60 12.14
C LEU A 11 10.04 49.15 11.90
N ALA A 12 9.18 50.00 11.35
CA ALA A 12 7.81 49.59 10.93
C ALA A 12 7.84 48.63 9.75
N ALA A 13 8.74 48.82 8.79
CA ALA A 13 8.91 47.89 7.66
C ALA A 13 9.50 46.56 8.12
N MET A 14 10.45 46.55 9.07
CA MET A 14 10.96 45.31 9.69
C MET A 14 9.92 44.61 10.58
N ALA A 15 9.08 45.37 11.29
CA ALA A 15 7.99 44.81 12.09
C ALA A 15 6.88 44.24 11.20
N LEU A 16 6.58 44.88 10.06
CA LEU A 16 5.66 44.35 9.04
C LEU A 16 6.25 43.14 8.29
N SER A 17 7.56 43.10 8.03
CA SER A 17 8.21 41.93 7.42
C SER A 17 8.39 40.78 8.42
N ALA A 18 8.56 41.04 9.70
CA ALA A 18 8.64 40.04 10.75
C ALA A 18 7.25 39.46 11.11
N SER A 19 6.15 40.19 10.89
CA SER A 19 4.80 39.68 11.12
C SER A 19 4.27 38.82 9.99
N SER A 20 4.85 38.84 8.77
CA SER A 20 4.44 38.03 7.63
C SER A 20 5.11 36.64 7.53
N ALA A 21 6.15 36.40 8.33
CA ALA A 21 6.90 35.14 8.33
C ALA A 21 6.26 34.02 9.18
N PHE A 22 5.33 34.37 10.08
CA PHE A 22 4.62 33.41 10.91
C PHE A 22 3.18 33.25 10.43
N ALA A 23 2.69 32.00 10.48
CA ALA A 23 1.30 31.65 10.20
C ALA A 23 0.34 32.64 10.85
N ASP A 24 -0.63 33.14 10.10
CA ASP A 24 -1.78 33.83 10.69
C ASP A 24 -2.64 32.76 11.41
N GLU A 25 -2.36 32.58 12.70
CA GLU A 25 -3.09 31.62 13.54
C GLU A 25 -4.59 31.93 13.54
N ALA A 26 -4.99 33.18 13.41
CA ALA A 26 -6.38 33.58 13.33
C ALA A 26 -7.00 33.02 12.02
N ALA A 27 -6.32 33.15 10.89
CA ALA A 27 -6.78 32.57 9.62
C ALA A 27 -6.87 31.04 9.68
N ILE A 28 -5.87 30.35 10.27
CA ILE A 28 -5.91 28.90 10.48
C ILE A 28 -7.13 28.50 11.30
N ARG A 29 -7.44 29.23 12.39
CA ARG A 29 -8.60 28.93 13.25
C ARG A 29 -9.95 29.07 12.53
N THR A 30 -10.03 29.84 11.46
CA THR A 30 -11.27 29.94 10.66
C THR A 30 -11.65 28.67 9.89
N VAL A 31 -10.72 27.70 9.79
CA VAL A 31 -10.98 26.39 9.16
C VAL A 31 -11.84 25.50 10.05
N GLY A 32 -11.85 25.73 11.37
CA GLY A 32 -12.73 25.03 12.30
C GLY A 32 -14.19 25.27 11.98
N ASP A 33 -15.00 24.21 11.99
CA ASP A 33 -16.43 24.23 11.73
C ASP A 33 -17.14 23.14 12.55
N GLY A 34 -18.40 22.83 12.21
CA GLY A 34 -19.18 21.77 12.91
C GLY A 34 -18.59 20.36 12.78
N VAL A 35 -17.68 20.13 11.83
CA VAL A 35 -16.99 18.84 11.60
C VAL A 35 -15.57 18.87 12.10
N CYS A 36 -14.85 19.98 11.91
CA CYS A 36 -13.43 20.13 12.21
C CYS A 36 -13.20 20.91 13.50
N ARG A 37 -12.63 20.25 14.50
CA ARG A 37 -12.11 20.89 15.72
C ARG A 37 -10.59 21.01 15.63
N ILE A 38 -10.05 22.21 15.81
CA ILE A 38 -8.61 22.43 15.91
C ILE A 38 -8.18 22.14 17.35
N ASP A 39 -7.34 21.14 17.52
CA ASP A 39 -6.89 20.68 18.83
C ASP A 39 -5.63 21.42 19.27
N LYS A 40 -4.69 21.66 18.34
CA LYS A 40 -3.43 22.33 18.63
C LYS A 40 -2.83 22.99 17.40
N ILE A 41 -2.29 24.18 17.56
CA ILE A 41 -1.38 24.82 16.61
C ILE A 41 -0.02 24.93 17.29
N GLY A 42 1.05 24.52 16.62
CA GLY A 42 2.40 24.56 17.14
C GLY A 42 3.43 24.89 16.07
N LYS A 43 4.63 25.29 16.48
CA LYS A 43 5.73 25.65 15.57
C LYS A 43 6.56 24.41 15.20
N ILE A 44 7.07 24.41 13.98
CA ILE A 44 8.08 23.46 13.50
C ILE A 44 9.39 24.24 13.40
N ALA A 45 10.05 24.47 14.53
CA ALA A 45 11.24 25.32 14.64
C ALA A 45 11.09 26.61 13.80
N GLU A 46 12.07 26.94 12.94
CA GLU A 46 11.99 28.09 12.01
C GLU A 46 11.31 27.72 10.67
N GLU A 47 10.77 26.50 10.54
CA GLU A 47 10.36 25.92 9.27
C GLU A 47 8.86 26.10 8.97
N GLY A 48 8.04 26.44 9.94
CA GLY A 48 6.60 26.59 9.75
C GLY A 48 5.78 26.24 10.97
N VAL A 49 4.53 25.79 10.74
CA VAL A 49 3.59 25.39 11.80
C VAL A 49 3.01 24.03 11.53
N PHE A 50 2.61 23.33 12.59
CA PHE A 50 1.73 22.18 12.47
C PHE A 50 0.36 22.48 13.08
N VAL A 51 -0.66 21.83 12.55
CA VAL A 51 -2.01 21.87 13.11
C VAL A 51 -2.47 20.44 13.36
N ASP A 52 -2.73 20.13 14.63
CA ASP A 52 -3.47 18.92 15.01
C ASP A 52 -4.96 19.28 15.04
N TYR A 53 -5.77 18.45 14.41
CA TYR A 53 -7.21 18.64 14.34
C TYR A 53 -7.95 17.30 14.32
N THR A 54 -9.18 17.32 14.79
CA THR A 54 -10.08 16.17 14.83
C THR A 54 -11.30 16.42 13.95
N LEU A 55 -11.63 15.49 13.09
CA LEU A 55 -12.84 15.51 12.26
C LEU A 55 -13.87 14.55 12.84
N SER A 56 -15.10 15.04 13.00
CA SER A 56 -16.23 14.26 13.50
C SER A 56 -17.42 14.41 12.55
N PRO A 57 -17.40 13.73 11.38
CA PRO A 57 -18.44 13.88 10.35
C PRO A 57 -19.79 13.28 10.74
N GLU A 58 -19.83 12.34 11.69
CA GLU A 58 -21.04 11.76 12.23
C GLU A 58 -20.80 11.22 13.66
N ALA A 59 -21.87 10.87 14.36
CA ALA A 59 -21.78 10.30 15.71
C ALA A 59 -20.94 9.01 15.71
N GLY A 60 -20.00 8.91 16.66
CA GLY A 60 -19.09 7.77 16.77
C GLY A 60 -17.83 7.87 15.91
N SER A 61 -17.70 8.88 15.05
CA SER A 61 -16.51 9.16 14.26
C SER A 61 -15.60 10.17 14.99
N GLU A 62 -14.30 9.86 15.09
CA GLU A 62 -13.26 10.71 15.65
C GLU A 62 -11.96 10.49 14.86
N ILE A 63 -11.77 11.26 13.79
CA ILE A 63 -10.64 11.15 12.89
C ILE A 63 -9.58 12.18 13.29
N ARG A 64 -8.47 11.73 13.83
CA ARG A 64 -7.35 12.61 14.18
C ARG A 64 -6.47 12.84 12.96
N CYS A 65 -6.10 14.08 12.74
CA CYS A 65 -5.30 14.50 11.61
C CYS A 65 -4.19 15.45 12.08
N ARG A 66 -3.12 15.49 11.30
CA ARG A 66 -2.08 16.52 11.37
C ARG A 66 -1.79 17.04 9.98
N ILE A 67 -1.62 18.36 9.88
CA ILE A 67 -1.00 19.02 8.74
C ILE A 67 0.21 19.79 9.20
N GLU A 68 1.32 19.71 8.46
CA GLU A 68 2.49 20.55 8.59
C GLU A 68 2.54 21.53 7.43
N LEU A 69 2.66 22.81 7.73
CA LEU A 69 2.62 23.92 6.78
C LEU A 69 3.95 24.68 6.88
N PRO A 70 4.83 24.60 5.86
CA PRO A 70 6.05 25.38 5.81
C PRO A 70 5.80 26.89 5.90
N SER A 71 6.84 27.68 6.17
CA SER A 71 6.73 29.15 6.01
C SER A 71 6.40 29.51 4.56
N ALA A 72 5.80 30.68 4.34
CA ALA A 72 5.33 31.10 3.01
C ALA A 72 6.47 31.17 1.99
N GLU A 73 7.68 31.54 2.43
CA GLU A 73 8.88 31.64 1.60
C GLU A 73 9.41 30.27 1.18
N ARG A 74 9.19 29.24 2.00
CA ARG A 74 9.67 27.87 1.74
C ARG A 74 8.65 27.02 0.99
N TRP A 75 7.36 27.39 1.05
CA TRP A 75 6.33 26.55 0.48
C TRP A 75 6.44 26.38 -1.03
N THR A 76 6.61 25.14 -1.48
CA THR A 76 6.76 24.77 -2.90
C THR A 76 5.47 24.88 -3.71
N GLY A 77 4.34 25.17 -3.08
CA GLY A 77 3.02 25.11 -3.71
C GLY A 77 2.45 23.69 -3.82
N GLU A 78 3.05 22.71 -3.15
CA GLU A 78 2.62 21.31 -3.17
C GLU A 78 1.97 20.89 -1.85
N LEU A 79 0.94 20.01 -1.96
CA LEU A 79 0.40 19.21 -0.87
C LEU A 79 0.84 17.77 -1.04
N TRP A 80 1.32 17.13 0.03
CA TRP A 80 1.57 15.70 0.10
C TRP A 80 0.68 15.05 1.16
N GLY A 81 -0.22 14.15 0.75
CA GLY A 81 -0.94 13.26 1.63
C GLY A 81 -0.09 12.03 1.92
N ILE A 82 0.05 11.68 3.21
CA ILE A 82 0.83 10.51 3.66
C ILE A 82 -0.13 9.48 4.24
N GLY A 83 -0.19 8.31 3.58
CA GLY A 83 -1.05 7.22 4.01
C GLY A 83 -0.58 6.55 5.30
N SER A 84 -1.51 6.30 6.20
CA SER A 84 -1.28 5.52 7.42
C SER A 84 -1.12 4.03 7.11
N SER A 85 -0.21 3.39 7.80
CA SER A 85 0.02 1.94 7.67
C SER A 85 -0.83 1.11 8.65
N SER A 86 -0.88 -0.19 8.45
CA SER A 86 -1.59 -1.14 9.33
C SER A 86 -3.08 -0.79 9.45
N GLN A 87 -3.56 -0.71 10.69
CA GLN A 87 -4.95 -0.36 11.02
C GLN A 87 -5.11 1.13 11.38
N GLY A 88 -4.11 1.97 11.10
CA GLY A 88 -4.10 3.36 11.55
C GLY A 88 -3.88 3.50 13.07
N GLY A 89 -4.59 4.41 13.69
CA GLY A 89 -4.53 4.67 15.14
C GLY A 89 -3.29 5.44 15.57
N PHE A 90 -2.56 6.07 14.66
CA PHE A 90 -1.41 6.92 14.98
C PHE A 90 -1.17 7.96 13.90
N ILE A 91 -0.58 9.06 14.30
CA ILE A 91 -0.08 10.10 13.39
C ILE A 91 1.37 9.76 13.04
N GLY A 92 1.66 9.59 11.75
CA GLY A 92 3.01 9.30 11.25
C GLY A 92 3.97 10.49 11.36
N ASN A 93 5.27 10.23 11.20
CA ASN A 93 6.28 11.28 11.11
C ASN A 93 6.26 11.91 9.71
N LEU A 94 6.05 13.22 9.64
CA LEU A 94 5.94 14.00 8.41
C LEU A 94 7.23 14.73 8.01
N THR A 95 8.22 14.81 8.91
CA THR A 95 9.43 15.63 8.76
C THR A 95 10.19 15.38 7.45
N ALA A 96 10.24 14.10 7.00
CA ALA A 96 10.93 13.75 5.74
C ALA A 96 10.33 14.41 4.50
N TYR A 97 9.11 14.92 4.60
CA TYR A 97 8.41 15.60 3.50
C TYR A 97 8.33 17.12 3.76
N SER A 98 7.99 17.51 4.98
CA SER A 98 7.85 18.94 5.33
C SER A 98 9.19 19.68 5.25
N SER A 99 10.32 19.03 5.58
CA SER A 99 11.67 19.60 5.40
C SER A 99 11.99 19.96 3.94
N GLY A 100 11.33 19.33 2.97
CA GLY A 100 11.40 19.68 1.54
C GLY A 100 10.58 20.91 1.14
N GLY A 101 9.96 21.60 2.08
CA GLY A 101 9.12 22.78 1.81
C GLY A 101 7.71 22.43 1.31
N HIS A 102 7.24 21.19 1.53
CA HIS A 102 5.89 20.79 1.15
C HIS A 102 4.92 20.94 2.32
N ALA A 103 3.67 21.32 2.03
CA ALA A 103 2.57 21.10 2.97
C ALA A 103 2.29 19.59 3.03
N VAL A 104 2.18 19.02 4.23
CA VAL A 104 2.10 17.58 4.41
C VAL A 104 1.00 17.22 5.39
N ALA A 105 0.10 16.30 5.02
CA ALA A 105 -1.01 15.88 5.86
C ALA A 105 -1.07 14.37 6.03
N THR A 106 -1.51 13.92 7.20
CA THR A 106 -1.78 12.51 7.53
C THR A 106 -2.94 12.37 8.50
N THR A 107 -3.47 11.17 8.64
CA THR A 107 -4.59 10.84 9.54
C THR A 107 -4.36 9.51 10.24
N ASP A 108 -4.98 9.34 11.42
CA ASP A 108 -5.04 8.07 12.15
C ASP A 108 -6.13 7.12 11.66
N LEU A 109 -6.87 7.50 10.63
CA LEU A 109 -8.01 6.79 10.05
C LEU A 109 -9.23 6.64 10.98
N GLY A 110 -9.32 7.44 12.03
CA GLY A 110 -10.41 7.36 13.02
C GLY A 110 -10.34 6.16 13.95
N THR A 111 -9.22 5.44 13.96
CA THR A 111 -9.11 4.14 14.67
C THR A 111 -8.36 4.21 16.00
N TYR A 112 -7.87 5.38 16.42
CA TYR A 112 -7.03 5.51 17.62
C TYR A 112 -7.63 4.84 18.87
N ARG A 113 -8.91 5.10 19.17
CA ARG A 113 -9.56 4.56 20.37
C ARG A 113 -9.56 3.04 20.41
N TYR A 114 -9.66 2.39 19.23
CA TYR A 114 -9.74 0.94 19.07
C TYR A 114 -8.39 0.26 18.91
N GLU A 115 -7.38 0.97 18.44
CA GLU A 115 -6.04 0.41 18.20
C GLU A 115 -5.05 0.74 19.33
N LYS A 116 -5.17 1.93 19.94
CA LYS A 116 -4.22 2.44 20.93
C LYS A 116 -4.88 2.98 22.19
N GLY A 117 -6.16 3.34 22.14
CA GLY A 117 -6.89 4.02 23.23
C GLY A 117 -7.71 3.07 24.11
N ASP A 118 -8.73 3.65 24.72
CA ASP A 118 -9.58 3.06 25.74
C ASP A 118 -10.47 1.89 25.27
N LEU A 119 -10.76 1.83 23.96
CA LEU A 119 -11.55 0.76 23.34
C LEU A 119 -10.69 -0.30 22.64
N ARG A 120 -9.41 -0.37 22.96
CA ARG A 120 -8.48 -1.29 22.30
C ARG A 120 -9.00 -2.73 22.30
N GLY A 121 -9.02 -3.33 21.10
CA GLY A 121 -9.46 -4.70 20.88
C GLY A 121 -10.98 -4.89 20.86
N LYS A 122 -11.76 -3.83 21.00
CA LYS A 122 -13.20 -3.89 20.76
C LYS A 122 -13.53 -3.84 19.27
N PRO A 123 -14.63 -4.43 18.82
CA PRO A 123 -15.12 -4.31 17.46
C PRO A 123 -15.32 -2.84 17.06
N TRP A 124 -15.06 -2.53 15.82
CA TRP A 124 -15.29 -1.18 15.31
C TRP A 124 -16.75 -0.94 14.96
N PRO A 125 -17.36 0.18 15.40
CA PRO A 125 -18.64 0.64 14.88
C PRO A 125 -18.59 0.93 13.39
N ASP A 126 -19.73 0.96 12.72
CA ASP A 126 -19.82 1.23 11.27
C ASP A 126 -19.23 2.60 10.89
N ALA A 127 -19.39 3.62 11.72
CA ALA A 127 -18.79 4.92 11.51
C ALA A 127 -17.25 4.84 11.43
N VAL A 128 -16.61 4.10 12.35
CA VAL A 128 -15.16 3.89 12.38
C VAL A 128 -14.72 3.00 11.21
N PHE A 129 -15.49 1.99 10.84
CA PHE A 129 -15.21 1.16 9.68
C PHE A 129 -15.25 1.96 8.38
N LYS A 130 -16.23 2.87 8.23
CA LYS A 130 -16.34 3.81 7.11
C LYS A 130 -15.16 4.78 7.07
N ASP A 131 -14.74 5.34 8.23
CA ASP A 131 -13.58 6.21 8.33
C ASP A 131 -12.32 5.51 7.84
N TYR A 132 -12.06 4.32 8.36
CA TYR A 132 -10.93 3.49 7.97
C TYR A 132 -10.96 3.09 6.50
N SER A 133 -12.14 2.78 5.98
CA SER A 133 -12.30 2.27 4.62
C SER A 133 -11.96 3.33 3.55
N TRP A 134 -12.44 4.56 3.73
CA TRP A 134 -12.27 5.61 2.71
C TRP A 134 -12.41 7.05 3.22
N ARG A 135 -13.28 7.32 4.22
CA ARG A 135 -13.72 8.67 4.55
C ARG A 135 -12.61 9.51 5.20
N ALA A 136 -11.79 8.92 6.07
CA ALA A 136 -10.80 9.66 6.83
C ALA A 136 -9.73 10.31 5.94
N THR A 137 -9.23 9.60 4.93
CA THR A 137 -8.21 10.12 4.01
C THR A 137 -8.77 11.24 3.15
N HIS A 138 -9.97 11.06 2.59
CA HIS A 138 -10.65 12.09 1.82
C HIS A 138 -10.88 13.36 2.66
N LEU A 139 -11.50 13.25 3.82
CA LEU A 139 -11.75 14.41 4.68
C LEU A 139 -10.47 15.08 5.14
N MET A 140 -9.44 14.32 5.52
CA MET A 140 -8.11 14.87 5.81
C MET A 140 -7.62 15.73 4.64
N THR A 141 -7.75 15.25 3.41
CA THR A 141 -7.31 15.97 2.20
C THR A 141 -8.12 17.26 1.97
N VAL A 142 -9.44 17.18 2.11
CA VAL A 142 -10.33 18.36 1.97
C VAL A 142 -9.94 19.44 2.98
N TYR A 143 -9.74 19.08 4.25
CA TYR A 143 -9.37 20.04 5.28
C TYR A 143 -7.92 20.53 5.15
N ALA A 144 -7.00 19.66 4.72
CA ALA A 144 -5.63 20.07 4.40
C ALA A 144 -5.60 21.19 3.35
N LYS A 145 -6.40 21.07 2.29
CA LYS A 145 -6.55 22.13 1.25
C LYS A 145 -7.17 23.42 1.82
N ARG A 146 -8.10 23.32 2.78
CA ARG A 146 -8.64 24.51 3.50
C ARG A 146 -7.56 25.20 4.35
N PHE A 147 -6.75 24.44 5.10
CA PHE A 147 -5.63 24.98 5.88
C PHE A 147 -4.58 25.66 5.00
N ILE A 148 -4.23 25.05 3.85
CA ILE A 148 -3.34 25.65 2.86
C ILE A 148 -3.88 27.00 2.38
N LYS A 149 -5.17 27.05 2.02
CA LYS A 149 -5.79 28.31 1.58
C LYS A 149 -5.81 29.37 2.70
N ALA A 150 -6.09 28.97 3.93
CA ALA A 150 -6.07 29.88 5.09
C ALA A 150 -4.65 30.41 5.36
N GLN A 151 -3.63 29.54 5.32
CA GLN A 151 -2.23 29.88 5.60
C GLN A 151 -1.60 30.77 4.52
N TYR A 152 -1.83 30.47 3.23
CA TYR A 152 -1.11 31.10 2.14
C TYR A 152 -1.98 32.02 1.28
N GLY A 153 -3.28 32.14 1.57
CA GLY A 153 -4.21 32.93 0.77
C GLY A 153 -4.52 32.34 -0.63
N LYS A 154 -3.91 31.23 -0.98
CA LYS A 154 -4.04 30.56 -2.30
C LYS A 154 -4.07 29.05 -2.13
N ARG A 155 -4.59 28.34 -3.17
CA ARG A 155 -4.60 26.88 -3.22
C ARG A 155 -3.20 26.34 -3.56
N GLU A 156 -3.02 25.07 -3.26
CA GLU A 156 -1.90 24.27 -3.76
C GLU A 156 -1.87 24.23 -5.31
N ARG A 157 -0.68 24.20 -5.87
CA ARG A 157 -0.48 24.08 -7.31
C ARG A 157 -0.61 22.62 -7.75
N ARG A 158 -0.19 21.71 -6.91
CA ARG A 158 -0.24 20.26 -7.12
C ARG A 158 -0.47 19.53 -5.82
N SER A 159 -1.18 18.41 -5.92
CA SER A 159 -1.43 17.49 -4.80
C SER A 159 -0.91 16.10 -5.13
N TYR A 160 -0.13 15.54 -4.22
CA TYR A 160 0.43 14.20 -4.34
C TYR A 160 0.05 13.36 -3.13
N PHE A 161 -0.09 12.06 -3.34
CA PHE A 161 -0.29 11.09 -2.26
C PHE A 161 0.77 10.00 -2.30
N VAL A 162 1.22 9.55 -1.13
CA VAL A 162 2.12 8.41 -1.02
C VAL A 162 1.72 7.52 0.14
N GLY A 163 1.62 6.21 -0.12
CA GLY A 163 1.29 5.26 0.93
C GLY A 163 1.63 3.84 0.58
N GLY A 164 1.96 3.05 1.61
CA GLY A 164 2.21 1.63 1.48
C GLY A 164 1.25 0.78 2.30
N SER A 165 1.06 -0.47 1.91
CA SER A 165 0.16 -1.37 2.62
C SER A 165 -1.26 -0.78 2.70
N CYS A 166 -1.80 -0.57 3.89
CA CYS A 166 -3.05 0.15 4.09
C CYS A 166 -3.00 1.57 3.48
N GLY A 167 -1.86 2.28 3.58
CA GLY A 167 -1.67 3.57 2.92
C GLY A 167 -1.73 3.48 1.39
N GLY A 168 -1.26 2.38 0.81
CA GLY A 168 -1.43 2.11 -0.62
C GLY A 168 -2.89 1.91 -1.00
N ARG A 169 -3.69 1.23 -0.16
CA ARG A 169 -5.15 1.13 -0.33
C ARG A 169 -5.83 2.50 -0.30
N GLN A 170 -5.40 3.37 0.63
CA GLN A 170 -5.90 4.76 0.69
C GLN A 170 -5.65 5.48 -0.63
N GLY A 171 -4.43 5.41 -1.18
CA GLY A 171 -4.11 6.00 -2.48
C GLY A 171 -4.95 5.45 -3.63
N PHE A 172 -5.24 4.16 -3.64
CA PHE A 172 -6.18 3.56 -4.59
C PHE A 172 -7.60 4.10 -4.40
N CYS A 173 -8.06 4.19 -3.16
CA CYS A 173 -9.37 4.74 -2.85
C CYS A 173 -9.52 6.19 -3.33
N GLU A 174 -8.50 7.03 -3.11
CA GLU A 174 -8.47 8.41 -3.61
C GLU A 174 -8.57 8.48 -5.14
N ALA A 175 -7.79 7.66 -5.87
CA ALA A 175 -7.86 7.63 -7.33
C ALA A 175 -9.24 7.20 -7.85
N MET A 176 -9.92 6.30 -7.16
CA MET A 176 -11.17 5.67 -7.61
C MET A 176 -12.42 6.43 -7.18
N ARG A 177 -12.46 6.92 -5.93
CA ARG A 177 -13.64 7.56 -5.34
C ARG A 177 -13.58 9.09 -5.36
N PHE A 178 -12.36 9.66 -5.24
CA PHE A 178 -12.12 11.09 -5.10
C PHE A 178 -11.06 11.57 -6.09
N PRO A 179 -11.31 11.40 -7.40
CA PRO A 179 -10.29 11.66 -8.43
C PRO A 179 -9.78 13.10 -8.43
N GLU A 180 -10.49 14.05 -7.79
CA GLU A 180 -10.11 15.47 -7.70
C GLU A 180 -9.09 15.74 -6.56
N ASP A 181 -8.84 14.78 -5.67
CA ASP A 181 -8.04 15.04 -4.48
C ASP A 181 -6.54 15.12 -4.79
N TYR A 182 -6.05 14.28 -5.70
CA TYR A 182 -4.62 14.20 -6.00
C TYR A 182 -4.31 14.14 -7.50
N ASP A 183 -3.27 14.84 -7.92
CA ASP A 183 -2.74 14.81 -9.30
C ASP A 183 -1.85 13.59 -9.54
N GLY A 184 -1.16 13.14 -8.49
CA GLY A 184 -0.27 11.99 -8.58
C GLY A 184 -0.28 11.13 -7.32
N ILE A 185 -0.27 9.82 -7.48
CA ILE A 185 -0.34 8.84 -6.39
C ILE A 185 0.77 7.81 -6.54
N LEU A 186 1.53 7.57 -5.45
CA LEU A 186 2.44 6.44 -5.28
C LEU A 186 1.83 5.45 -4.30
N ALA A 187 1.39 4.30 -4.78
CA ALA A 187 0.85 3.21 -3.98
C ALA A 187 1.80 2.02 -4.01
N TYR A 188 2.55 1.77 -2.94
CA TYR A 188 3.46 0.63 -2.87
C TYR A 188 2.93 -0.47 -1.97
N ILE A 189 3.11 -1.74 -2.40
CA ILE A 189 2.57 -2.93 -1.70
C ILE A 189 1.13 -2.70 -1.19
N PRO A 190 0.18 -2.24 -2.04
CA PRO A 190 -1.13 -1.79 -1.57
C PRO A 190 -1.99 -2.94 -1.08
N ALA A 191 -2.61 -2.79 0.09
CA ALA A 191 -3.62 -3.70 0.62
C ALA A 191 -5.01 -3.37 0.04
N SER A 192 -5.10 -3.22 -1.28
CA SER A 192 -6.29 -2.70 -1.97
C SER A 192 -7.42 -3.72 -2.09
N MET A 193 -7.10 -5.01 -2.26
CA MET A 193 -8.07 -6.11 -2.35
C MET A 193 -8.23 -6.79 -0.99
N MET A 194 -8.89 -6.13 -0.05
CA MET A 194 -9.00 -6.62 1.33
C MET A 194 -9.75 -7.94 1.45
N VAL A 195 -10.79 -8.16 0.64
CA VAL A 195 -11.52 -9.43 0.64
C VAL A 195 -10.63 -10.57 0.17
N ALA A 196 -9.92 -10.40 -0.93
CA ALA A 196 -9.01 -11.42 -1.46
C ALA A 196 -7.82 -11.70 -0.50
N ALA A 197 -7.27 -10.66 0.14
CA ALA A 197 -6.24 -10.82 1.15
C ALA A 197 -6.75 -11.61 2.38
N ASN A 198 -7.98 -11.35 2.82
CA ASN A 198 -8.62 -12.13 3.89
C ASN A 198 -8.86 -13.59 3.47
N ALA A 199 -9.31 -13.83 2.23
CA ALA A 199 -9.47 -15.17 1.71
C ALA A 199 -8.14 -15.95 1.69
N GLN A 200 -7.04 -15.30 1.30
CA GLN A 200 -5.71 -15.92 1.37
C GLN A 200 -5.33 -16.30 2.82
N VAL A 201 -5.62 -15.44 3.80
CA VAL A 201 -5.36 -15.74 5.21
C VAL A 201 -6.17 -16.94 5.68
N VAL A 202 -7.46 -17.01 5.34
CA VAL A 202 -8.33 -18.17 5.63
C VAL A 202 -7.78 -19.43 4.97
N ASN A 203 -7.39 -19.36 3.69
CA ASN A 203 -6.76 -20.49 3.00
C ASN A 203 -5.50 -20.96 3.71
N LEU A 204 -4.56 -20.06 4.00
CA LEU A 204 -3.32 -20.41 4.70
C LEU A 204 -3.58 -21.09 6.04
N TYR A 205 -4.53 -20.57 6.83
CA TYR A 205 -4.89 -21.18 8.09
C TYR A 205 -5.43 -22.59 7.90
N ARG A 206 -6.37 -22.79 6.96
CA ARG A 206 -6.94 -24.09 6.64
C ARG A 206 -5.91 -25.10 6.11
N GLN A 207 -4.88 -24.65 5.40
CA GLN A 207 -3.81 -25.53 4.90
C GLN A 207 -2.75 -25.86 5.96
N THR A 208 -2.55 -25.00 6.94
CA THR A 208 -1.47 -25.14 7.94
C THR A 208 -1.92 -25.64 9.30
N HIS A 209 -3.23 -25.73 9.54
CA HIS A 209 -3.83 -26.21 10.80
C HIS A 209 -4.93 -27.23 10.52
N ASP A 210 -5.21 -28.09 11.48
CA ASP A 210 -6.41 -28.92 11.49
C ASP A 210 -7.62 -28.16 12.08
N GLU A 211 -8.79 -28.79 12.09
CA GLU A 211 -10.04 -28.23 12.57
C GLU A 211 -10.02 -27.88 14.07
N THR A 212 -9.13 -28.49 14.85
CA THR A 212 -8.90 -28.18 16.28
C THR A 212 -8.01 -26.96 16.49
N GLY A 213 -7.40 -26.42 15.40
CA GLY A 213 -6.42 -25.35 15.44
C GLY A 213 -5.00 -25.81 15.76
N LYS A 214 -4.72 -27.12 15.72
CA LYS A 214 -3.37 -27.66 15.88
C LYS A 214 -2.58 -27.45 14.59
N ALA A 215 -1.35 -26.96 14.71
CA ALA A 215 -0.43 -26.80 13.58
C ALA A 215 -0.04 -28.15 12.98
N LEU A 216 -0.11 -28.26 11.65
CA LEU A 216 0.26 -29.44 10.86
C LEU A 216 1.73 -29.44 10.43
N PHE A 217 2.37 -28.28 10.46
CA PHE A 217 3.77 -28.10 10.04
C PHE A 217 4.62 -27.55 11.18
N THR A 218 5.83 -28.01 11.26
CA THR A 218 6.87 -27.40 12.10
C THR A 218 7.42 -26.13 11.45
N THR A 219 8.08 -25.27 12.25
CA THR A 219 8.77 -24.09 11.75
C THR A 219 9.81 -24.41 10.68
N ASN A 220 10.57 -25.50 10.84
CA ASN A 220 11.60 -25.91 9.88
C ASN A 220 10.99 -26.39 8.55
N GLN A 221 9.86 -27.11 8.59
CA GLN A 221 9.13 -27.52 7.39
C GLN A 221 8.61 -26.31 6.61
N LEU A 222 8.07 -25.31 7.29
CA LEU A 222 7.64 -24.06 6.64
C LEU A 222 8.82 -23.24 6.10
N ALA A 223 9.98 -23.29 6.76
CA ALA A 223 11.22 -22.70 6.24
C ALA A 223 11.66 -23.37 4.94
N CYS A 224 11.69 -24.70 4.94
CA CYS A 224 12.00 -25.49 3.75
C CYS A 224 11.07 -25.11 2.59
N LEU A 225 9.77 -25.02 2.85
CA LEU A 225 8.77 -24.65 1.84
C LEU A 225 8.97 -23.23 1.28
N ALA A 226 9.46 -22.29 2.08
CA ALA A 226 9.74 -20.92 1.67
C ALA A 226 11.02 -20.79 0.83
N ASP A 227 12.04 -21.59 1.11
CA ASP A 227 13.37 -21.47 0.47
C ASP A 227 13.55 -22.42 -0.74
N ALA A 228 12.89 -23.58 -0.71
CA ALA A 228 12.98 -24.57 -1.76
C ALA A 228 12.70 -24.04 -3.19
N PRO A 229 11.75 -23.13 -3.43
CA PRO A 229 11.50 -22.62 -4.78
C PRO A 229 12.70 -21.95 -5.43
N ILE A 230 13.54 -21.27 -4.66
CA ILE A 230 14.75 -20.61 -5.16
C ILE A 230 15.83 -21.65 -5.53
N ALA A 231 16.00 -22.65 -4.70
CA ALA A 231 16.92 -23.74 -4.97
C ALA A 231 16.45 -24.57 -6.18
N TYR A 232 15.14 -24.82 -6.28
CA TYR A 232 14.51 -25.55 -7.38
C TYR A 232 14.68 -24.85 -8.73
N MET A 233 14.66 -23.51 -8.74
CA MET A 233 14.81 -22.69 -9.96
C MET A 233 16.24 -22.25 -10.25
N LYS A 234 17.23 -22.59 -9.40
CA LYS A 234 18.60 -22.04 -9.46
C LYS A 234 19.22 -22.09 -10.85
N ASP A 235 19.09 -23.20 -11.55
CA ASP A 235 19.72 -23.40 -12.86
C ASP A 235 18.79 -23.03 -14.06
N ARG A 236 17.56 -22.62 -13.76
CA ARG A 236 16.51 -22.30 -14.77
C ARG A 236 16.10 -20.83 -14.75
N ASP A 237 16.45 -20.10 -13.72
CA ASP A 237 16.14 -18.68 -13.62
C ASP A 237 17.23 -17.82 -14.28
N VAL A 238 16.90 -16.57 -14.56
CA VAL A 238 17.80 -15.64 -15.27
C VAL A 238 18.68 -14.84 -14.33
N LYS A 239 19.84 -14.40 -14.84
CA LYS A 239 20.70 -13.46 -14.11
C LYS A 239 20.01 -12.09 -13.95
N PRO A 240 20.21 -11.40 -12.81
CA PRO A 240 21.04 -11.76 -11.67
C PRO A 240 20.27 -12.54 -10.59
N TYR A 241 19.04 -13.00 -10.86
CA TYR A 241 18.11 -13.56 -9.88
C TYR A 241 18.47 -15.00 -9.46
N ALA A 242 18.93 -15.80 -10.40
CA ALA A 242 19.22 -17.22 -10.24
C ALA A 242 19.93 -17.56 -8.91
N GLY A 243 19.33 -18.46 -8.12
CA GLY A 243 19.83 -18.88 -6.82
C GLY A 243 19.75 -17.85 -5.69
N SER A 244 19.12 -16.70 -5.93
CA SER A 244 19.00 -15.64 -4.91
C SER A 244 17.55 -15.26 -4.63
N VAL A 245 16.78 -15.00 -5.68
CA VAL A 245 15.34 -14.68 -5.65
C VAL A 245 14.72 -15.21 -6.95
N LEU A 246 13.41 -15.24 -7.04
CA LEU A 246 12.73 -15.61 -8.29
C LEU A 246 12.51 -14.37 -9.16
N SER A 247 12.92 -14.45 -10.43
CA SER A 247 12.58 -13.42 -11.43
C SER A 247 11.11 -13.47 -11.79
N ASN A 248 10.53 -14.67 -11.77
CA ASN A 248 9.12 -14.95 -12.00
C ASN A 248 8.63 -16.03 -11.02
N PRO A 249 7.81 -15.66 -10.00
CA PRO A 249 7.31 -16.61 -9.02
C PRO A 249 6.00 -17.31 -9.42
N PHE A 250 5.48 -17.07 -10.64
CA PHE A 250 4.25 -17.69 -11.10
C PHE A 250 4.52 -19.06 -11.71
N PHE A 251 4.32 -20.09 -10.92
CA PHE A 251 4.49 -21.47 -11.33
C PHE A 251 3.16 -22.06 -11.84
N PRO A 252 3.14 -22.64 -13.04
CA PRO A 252 2.02 -23.50 -13.45
C PRO A 252 1.81 -24.66 -12.49
N GLU A 253 0.63 -25.27 -12.48
CA GLU A 253 0.33 -26.37 -11.56
C GLU A 253 1.31 -27.53 -11.67
N ALA A 254 1.69 -27.92 -12.88
CA ALA A 254 2.71 -28.95 -13.11
C ALA A 254 4.09 -28.58 -12.53
N GLU A 255 4.43 -27.29 -12.51
CA GLU A 255 5.67 -26.81 -11.90
C GLU A 255 5.57 -26.86 -10.36
N ILE A 256 4.39 -26.57 -9.79
CA ILE A 256 4.14 -26.76 -8.35
C ILE A 256 4.30 -28.23 -7.96
N ASP A 257 3.78 -29.18 -8.76
CA ASP A 257 3.95 -30.61 -8.48
C ASP A 257 5.44 -31.02 -8.52
N GLY A 258 6.21 -30.48 -9.46
CA GLY A 258 7.66 -30.66 -9.52
C GLY A 258 8.41 -30.07 -8.33
N LEU A 259 8.01 -28.87 -7.90
CA LEU A 259 8.53 -28.24 -6.68
C LEU A 259 8.22 -29.06 -5.44
N LEU A 260 7.01 -29.58 -5.28
CA LEU A 260 6.63 -30.37 -4.11
C LEU A 260 7.42 -31.70 -4.05
N ALA A 261 7.66 -32.33 -5.20
CA ALA A 261 8.54 -33.50 -5.29
C ALA A 261 10.00 -33.15 -4.93
N PHE A 262 10.47 -31.95 -5.28
CA PHE A 262 11.78 -31.45 -4.85
C PHE A 262 11.83 -31.21 -3.34
N VAL A 263 10.80 -30.57 -2.76
CA VAL A 263 10.67 -30.34 -1.31
C VAL A 263 10.72 -31.65 -0.52
N ALA A 264 9.98 -32.67 -0.96
CA ALA A 264 9.99 -34.00 -0.32
C ALA A 264 11.37 -34.69 -0.34
N ARG A 265 12.21 -34.41 -1.35
CA ARG A 265 13.60 -34.87 -1.39
C ARG A 265 14.53 -34.11 -0.43
N GLN A 266 14.24 -32.83 -0.18
CA GLN A 266 15.02 -32.01 0.77
C GLN A 266 14.65 -32.34 2.22
N ASP A 267 13.38 -32.56 2.48
CA ASP A 267 12.85 -32.97 3.79
C ASP A 267 11.86 -34.12 3.63
N PRO A 268 12.32 -35.39 3.83
CA PRO A 268 11.46 -36.57 3.67
C PRO A 268 10.23 -36.59 4.58
N SER A 269 10.22 -35.83 5.70
CA SER A 269 9.03 -35.72 6.55
C SER A 269 7.87 -35.00 5.86
N LEU A 270 8.14 -34.27 4.78
CA LEU A 270 7.16 -33.60 3.93
C LEU A 270 6.64 -34.48 2.77
N SER A 271 7.05 -35.75 2.71
CA SER A 271 6.56 -36.70 1.69
C SER A 271 5.17 -37.28 1.97
N ASP A 272 4.63 -37.05 3.18
CA ASP A 272 3.28 -37.49 3.54
C ASP A 272 2.23 -36.95 2.54
N PRO A 273 1.34 -37.80 1.97
CA PRO A 273 0.39 -37.38 0.95
C PRO A 273 -0.56 -36.26 1.39
N GLU A 274 -0.97 -36.25 2.67
CA GLU A 274 -1.86 -35.20 3.17
C GLU A 274 -1.08 -33.88 3.29
N LEU A 275 0.16 -33.89 3.76
CA LEU A 275 1.01 -32.68 3.79
C LEU A 275 1.32 -32.19 2.38
N GLN A 276 1.57 -33.05 1.41
CA GLN A 276 1.75 -32.69 0.00
C GLN A 276 0.52 -32.00 -0.57
N LYS A 277 -0.69 -32.50 -0.29
CA LYS A 277 -1.95 -31.88 -0.68
C LYS A 277 -2.12 -30.51 -0.03
N ARG A 278 -1.79 -30.37 1.26
CA ARG A 278 -1.83 -29.10 2.00
C ARG A 278 -0.87 -28.06 1.41
N MET A 279 0.37 -28.47 1.14
CA MET A 279 1.37 -27.60 0.51
C MET A 279 0.92 -27.15 -0.88
N LYS A 280 0.33 -28.04 -1.68
CA LYS A 280 -0.26 -27.67 -2.96
C LYS A 280 -1.36 -26.61 -2.78
N GLY A 281 -2.22 -26.75 -1.79
CA GLY A 281 -3.26 -25.77 -1.43
C GLY A 281 -2.68 -24.41 -1.00
N ILE A 282 -1.53 -24.36 -0.34
CA ILE A 282 -0.83 -23.10 -0.01
C ILE A 282 -0.48 -22.34 -1.30
N PHE A 283 0.09 -23.01 -2.30
CA PHE A 283 0.55 -22.38 -3.54
C PHE A 283 -0.55 -22.15 -4.57
N MET A 284 -1.55 -23.03 -4.63
CA MET A 284 -2.62 -22.94 -5.61
C MET A 284 -3.79 -22.05 -5.22
N GLY A 285 -3.88 -21.69 -3.91
CA GLY A 285 -5.00 -20.94 -3.36
C GLY A 285 -6.28 -21.77 -3.24
N ALA A 286 -7.41 -21.10 -3.15
CA ALA A 286 -8.72 -21.73 -2.99
C ALA A 286 -9.62 -21.50 -4.20
N ARG A 287 -10.51 -22.50 -4.43
CA ARG A 287 -11.56 -22.46 -5.44
C ARG A 287 -12.87 -22.83 -4.81
N ASP A 288 -13.95 -22.28 -5.35
CA ASP A 288 -15.31 -22.72 -5.00
C ASP A 288 -15.67 -24.05 -5.66
N ALA A 289 -16.85 -24.56 -5.34
CA ALA A 289 -17.38 -25.80 -5.90
C ALA A 289 -17.55 -25.78 -7.44
N LYS A 290 -17.58 -24.57 -8.05
CA LYS A 290 -17.65 -24.38 -9.52
C LYS A 290 -16.26 -24.19 -10.13
N GLY A 291 -15.18 -24.34 -9.36
CA GLY A 291 -13.80 -24.17 -9.82
C GLY A 291 -13.35 -22.71 -9.98
N ARG A 292 -14.15 -21.72 -9.58
CA ARG A 292 -13.78 -20.30 -9.64
C ARG A 292 -12.78 -19.97 -8.54
N VAL A 293 -11.81 -19.12 -8.83
CA VAL A 293 -10.79 -18.71 -7.87
C VAL A 293 -11.42 -17.83 -6.79
N ILE A 294 -11.34 -18.27 -5.54
CA ILE A 294 -11.73 -17.48 -4.36
C ILE A 294 -10.56 -16.57 -3.97
N CYS A 295 -9.36 -17.14 -3.89
CA CYS A 295 -8.12 -16.39 -3.65
C CYS A 295 -6.95 -17.07 -4.34
N HIS A 296 -5.93 -16.30 -4.66
CA HIS A 296 -4.64 -16.81 -5.06
C HIS A 296 -3.91 -17.47 -3.87
N GLY A 297 -3.08 -18.45 -4.19
CA GLY A 297 -2.13 -18.98 -3.23
C GLY A 297 -0.99 -18.01 -2.94
N MET A 298 -0.15 -18.37 -1.99
CA MET A 298 1.12 -17.71 -1.80
C MET A 298 2.03 -17.99 -2.99
N LEU A 299 2.74 -16.94 -3.43
CA LEU A 299 3.74 -17.15 -4.46
C LEU A 299 4.90 -18.01 -3.93
N PRO A 300 5.40 -18.97 -4.73
CA PRO A 300 6.66 -19.63 -4.44
C PRO A 300 7.76 -18.61 -4.11
N GLY A 301 8.51 -18.87 -3.05
CA GLY A 301 9.55 -17.96 -2.59
C GLY A 301 9.07 -16.82 -1.68
N ALA A 302 7.76 -16.62 -1.52
CA ALA A 302 7.25 -15.63 -0.56
C ALA A 302 7.72 -15.98 0.86
N HIS A 303 8.39 -15.01 1.49
CA HIS A 303 9.12 -15.24 2.72
C HIS A 303 9.08 -14.03 3.62
N HIS A 304 8.87 -14.23 4.91
CA HIS A 304 8.75 -13.14 5.88
C HIS A 304 9.99 -12.88 6.71
N GLY A 305 11.13 -13.43 6.35
CA GLY A 305 12.34 -13.36 7.18
C GLY A 305 12.25 -14.15 8.50
N ASN A 306 11.12 -14.83 8.74
CA ASN A 306 10.91 -15.75 9.85
C ASN A 306 10.22 -17.01 9.33
N PRO A 307 10.88 -18.15 9.31
CA PRO A 307 10.34 -19.42 8.80
C PRO A 307 9.02 -19.84 9.46
N GLY A 308 8.83 -19.55 10.75
CA GLY A 308 7.55 -19.75 11.45
C GLY A 308 6.47 -18.73 11.11
N GLY A 309 6.81 -17.69 10.34
CA GLY A 309 5.93 -16.55 10.06
C GLY A 309 4.68 -16.93 9.27
N MET A 310 4.74 -17.94 8.43
CA MET A 310 3.59 -18.38 7.64
C MET A 310 2.47 -18.94 8.53
N SER A 311 2.78 -19.85 9.45
CA SER A 311 1.81 -20.43 10.38
C SER A 311 1.36 -19.44 11.46
N PHE A 312 2.30 -18.68 12.03
CA PHE A 312 2.00 -17.71 13.09
C PHE A 312 1.16 -16.54 12.58
N ARG A 313 1.43 -16.06 11.36
CA ARG A 313 0.64 -14.99 10.76
C ARG A 313 -0.75 -15.42 10.33
N SER A 314 -0.92 -16.62 9.78
CA SER A 314 -2.25 -17.10 9.42
C SER A 314 -3.17 -17.10 10.64
N LYS A 315 -2.70 -17.58 11.79
CA LYS A 315 -3.45 -17.56 13.05
C LYS A 315 -3.69 -16.12 13.57
N GLY A 316 -2.63 -15.30 13.61
CA GLY A 316 -2.72 -13.91 14.11
C GLY A 316 -3.51 -12.98 13.20
N LEU A 317 -3.37 -13.11 11.88
CA LEU A 317 -4.11 -12.31 10.92
C LEU A 317 -5.57 -12.74 10.80
N CYS A 318 -5.87 -14.03 10.89
CA CYS A 318 -7.25 -14.51 10.95
C CYS A 318 -7.97 -13.91 12.16
N ALA A 319 -7.37 -14.01 13.35
CA ALA A 319 -7.92 -13.38 14.56
C ALA A 319 -7.98 -11.84 14.47
N ALA A 320 -6.97 -11.20 13.89
CA ALA A 320 -6.87 -9.75 13.83
C ALA A 320 -7.75 -9.11 12.74
N SER A 321 -7.88 -9.71 11.57
CA SER A 321 -8.80 -9.24 10.51
C SER A 321 -10.26 -9.38 10.93
N VAL A 322 -10.56 -10.44 11.64
CA VAL A 322 -11.85 -10.77 12.22
C VAL A 322 -12.36 -9.68 13.16
N LEU A 323 -11.50 -9.24 14.09
CA LEU A 323 -11.89 -8.24 15.10
C LEU A 323 -11.91 -6.81 14.55
N ARG A 324 -11.09 -6.52 13.56
CA ARG A 324 -10.85 -5.14 13.08
C ARG A 324 -11.80 -4.69 11.98
N ASN A 325 -12.30 -5.63 11.18
CA ASN A 325 -13.21 -5.31 10.08
C ASN A 325 -14.70 -5.50 10.45
N GLY A 326 -15.00 -5.66 11.76
CA GLY A 326 -16.35 -5.96 12.22
C GLY A 326 -16.90 -7.30 11.72
N VAL A 327 -16.03 -8.16 11.18
CA VAL A 327 -16.33 -9.51 10.71
C VAL A 327 -15.73 -10.50 11.70
N SER A 328 -16.55 -11.29 12.36
CA SER A 328 -16.11 -12.38 13.23
C SER A 328 -16.28 -13.70 12.50
N TYR A 329 -15.17 -14.44 12.35
CA TYR A 329 -15.21 -15.81 11.83
C TYR A 329 -15.22 -16.84 12.97
N SER A 330 -15.61 -18.07 12.66
CA SER A 330 -15.36 -19.22 13.53
C SER A 330 -13.84 -19.45 13.70
N ALA A 331 -13.46 -20.29 14.67
CA ALA A 331 -12.06 -20.65 14.88
C ALA A 331 -11.43 -21.32 13.65
N TYR A 332 -12.23 -21.97 12.81
CA TYR A 332 -11.84 -22.61 11.56
C TYR A 332 -12.89 -22.28 10.49
N PRO A 333 -12.82 -21.08 9.87
CA PRO A 333 -13.89 -20.59 9.00
C PRO A 333 -14.07 -21.45 7.74
N SER A 334 -15.32 -21.69 7.37
CA SER A 334 -15.66 -22.30 6.07
C SER A 334 -15.63 -21.25 4.96
N TRP A 335 -15.67 -21.68 3.71
CA TRP A 335 -15.76 -20.77 2.56
C TRP A 335 -17.13 -20.10 2.46
N GLU A 336 -18.18 -20.79 2.88
CA GLU A 336 -19.54 -20.24 2.96
C GLU A 336 -19.61 -19.14 3.99
N GLU A 337 -19.03 -19.36 5.18
CA GLU A 337 -18.94 -18.34 6.23
C GLU A 337 -18.11 -17.13 5.75
N PHE A 338 -17.02 -17.37 5.04
CA PHE A 338 -16.20 -16.31 4.46
C PHE A 338 -17.00 -15.48 3.44
N GLU A 339 -17.70 -16.13 2.50
CA GLU A 339 -18.51 -15.44 1.49
C GLU A 339 -19.63 -14.61 2.13
N GLU A 340 -20.34 -15.17 3.10
CA GLU A 340 -21.41 -14.47 3.79
C GLU A 340 -20.91 -13.20 4.52
N LYS A 341 -19.78 -13.30 5.23
CA LYS A 341 -19.34 -12.25 6.14
C LYS A 341 -18.37 -11.26 5.49
N ALA A 342 -17.35 -11.76 4.78
CA ALA A 342 -16.30 -10.89 4.23
C ALA A 342 -16.73 -10.21 2.92
N VAL A 343 -17.44 -10.93 2.04
CA VAL A 343 -17.89 -10.37 0.76
C VAL A 343 -18.94 -9.30 0.99
N ALA A 344 -19.84 -9.49 1.94
CA ALA A 344 -20.86 -8.50 2.31
C ALA A 344 -20.27 -7.12 2.70
N ARG A 345 -19.09 -7.12 3.36
CA ARG A 345 -18.36 -5.90 3.75
C ARG A 345 -17.35 -5.44 2.71
N GLY A 346 -17.03 -6.28 1.73
CA GLY A 346 -15.97 -6.06 0.76
C GLY A 346 -16.18 -4.81 -0.09
N GLY A 347 -17.41 -4.54 -0.49
CA GLY A 347 -17.74 -3.37 -1.31
C GLY A 347 -17.34 -2.04 -0.67
N GLU A 348 -17.38 -1.94 0.65
CA GLU A 348 -17.00 -0.72 1.38
C GLU A 348 -15.49 -0.59 1.53
N ILE A 349 -14.78 -1.68 1.87
CA ILE A 349 -13.35 -1.64 2.22
C ILE A 349 -12.41 -1.86 1.03
N ASN A 350 -12.86 -2.55 -0.02
CA ASN A 350 -12.04 -2.77 -1.20
C ASN A 350 -11.78 -1.45 -1.94
N ALA A 351 -10.55 -1.22 -2.32
CA ALA A 351 -10.14 -0.17 -3.23
C ALA A 351 -9.65 -0.83 -4.52
N SER A 352 -10.57 -1.37 -5.30
CA SER A 352 -10.27 -2.26 -6.43
C SER A 352 -11.12 -2.01 -7.67
N SER A 353 -11.81 -0.86 -7.77
CA SER A 353 -12.56 -0.49 -8.96
C SER A 353 -11.69 -0.60 -10.22
N LEU A 354 -12.31 -1.06 -11.29
CA LEU A 354 -11.70 -1.11 -12.62
C LEU A 354 -12.03 0.14 -13.46
N ASP A 355 -12.72 1.11 -12.87
CA ASP A 355 -12.99 2.41 -13.49
C ASP A 355 -12.17 3.51 -12.81
N LEU A 356 -11.12 3.93 -13.50
CA LEU A 356 -10.31 5.10 -13.16
C LEU A 356 -10.44 6.21 -14.24
N SER A 357 -11.50 6.15 -15.04
CA SER A 357 -11.67 7.07 -16.18
C SER A 357 -11.71 8.53 -15.76
N ALA A 358 -12.36 8.88 -14.66
CA ALA A 358 -12.40 10.23 -14.13
C ALA A 358 -11.00 10.72 -13.71
N PHE A 359 -10.24 9.89 -13.01
CA PHE A 359 -8.85 10.18 -12.60
C PHE A 359 -7.94 10.35 -13.82
N ALA A 360 -8.00 9.42 -14.78
CA ALA A 360 -7.20 9.48 -16.00
C ALA A 360 -7.55 10.70 -16.87
N LYS A 361 -8.86 11.00 -17.05
CA LYS A 361 -9.36 12.11 -17.86
C LYS A 361 -8.87 13.48 -17.36
N ARG A 362 -8.74 13.66 -16.04
CA ARG A 362 -8.20 14.91 -15.48
C ARG A 362 -6.67 14.99 -15.48
N GLY A 363 -5.99 13.97 -16.00
CA GLY A 363 -4.53 13.90 -16.08
C GLY A 363 -3.85 13.25 -14.87
N GLY A 364 -4.60 12.63 -13.96
CA GLY A 364 -4.08 11.93 -12.78
C GLY A 364 -3.10 10.83 -13.15
N LYS A 365 -2.08 10.62 -12.30
CA LYS A 365 -1.02 9.61 -12.49
C LYS A 365 -0.90 8.70 -11.30
N LEU A 366 -0.98 7.38 -11.52
CA LEU A 366 -0.89 6.35 -10.50
C LEU A 366 0.32 5.45 -10.74
N VAL A 367 1.26 5.45 -9.81
CA VAL A 367 2.39 4.52 -9.79
C VAL A 367 2.12 3.48 -8.71
N VAL A 368 2.13 2.20 -9.10
CA VAL A 368 1.89 1.06 -8.22
C VAL A 368 3.14 0.19 -8.18
N SER A 369 3.50 -0.33 -7.02
CA SER A 369 4.49 -1.41 -6.92
C SER A 369 3.99 -2.51 -5.99
N CYS A 370 4.34 -3.77 -6.29
CA CYS A 370 4.06 -4.93 -5.45
C CYS A 370 5.31 -5.79 -5.32
N GLY A 371 5.44 -6.52 -4.22
CA GLY A 371 6.59 -7.39 -3.96
C GLY A 371 6.30 -8.85 -4.29
N TRP A 372 7.22 -9.54 -4.96
CA TRP A 372 7.06 -10.96 -5.24
C TRP A 372 7.13 -11.82 -3.98
N GLU A 373 7.82 -11.38 -2.94
CA GLU A 373 7.92 -12.07 -1.65
C GLU A 373 6.94 -11.54 -0.60
N ASP A 374 6.01 -10.67 -0.99
CA ASP A 374 5.00 -10.11 -0.08
C ASP A 374 3.96 -11.16 0.31
N GLN A 375 3.97 -11.55 1.56
CA GLN A 375 3.05 -12.55 2.11
C GLN A 375 1.82 -11.92 2.78
N THR A 376 1.74 -10.59 2.84
CA THR A 376 0.65 -9.86 3.52
C THR A 376 -0.32 -9.24 2.51
N THR A 377 0.22 -8.63 1.45
CA THR A 377 -0.57 -8.06 0.36
C THR A 377 -0.25 -8.86 -0.90
N PRO A 378 -1.11 -9.82 -1.27
CA PRO A 378 -0.77 -10.78 -2.31
C PRO A 378 -0.57 -10.10 -3.67
N ALA A 379 0.66 -10.16 -4.20
CA ALA A 379 0.98 -9.60 -5.50
C ALA A 379 0.12 -10.16 -6.66
N PRO A 380 -0.30 -11.44 -6.65
CA PRO A 380 -1.20 -11.97 -7.66
C PRO A 380 -2.50 -11.18 -7.81
N GLU A 381 -3.06 -10.68 -6.71
CA GLU A 381 -4.29 -9.90 -6.73
C GLU A 381 -4.08 -8.54 -7.42
N ILE A 382 -2.95 -7.89 -7.16
CA ILE A 382 -2.60 -6.62 -7.80
C ILE A 382 -2.34 -6.80 -9.29
N ILE A 383 -1.68 -7.90 -9.69
CA ILE A 383 -1.45 -8.25 -11.09
C ILE A 383 -2.79 -8.51 -11.80
N ALA A 384 -3.67 -9.32 -11.20
CA ALA A 384 -4.97 -9.63 -11.77
C ALA A 384 -5.82 -8.36 -11.95
N TRP A 385 -5.86 -7.49 -10.93
CA TRP A 385 -6.52 -6.20 -11.03
C TRP A 385 -5.97 -5.35 -12.19
N TYR A 386 -4.64 -5.27 -12.31
CA TYR A 386 -4.01 -4.49 -13.37
C TYR A 386 -4.27 -5.04 -14.78
N GLU A 387 -4.33 -6.37 -14.92
CA GLU A 387 -4.70 -7.02 -16.18
C GLU A 387 -6.16 -6.72 -16.56
N TYR A 388 -7.10 -6.81 -15.62
CA TYR A 388 -8.49 -6.41 -15.83
C TYR A 388 -8.62 -4.92 -16.18
N LEU A 389 -7.87 -4.06 -15.47
CA LEU A 389 -7.82 -2.64 -15.79
C LEU A 389 -7.32 -2.41 -17.22
N ALA A 390 -6.27 -3.12 -17.62
CA ALA A 390 -5.72 -3.02 -18.97
C ALA A 390 -6.72 -3.47 -20.04
N GLU A 391 -7.44 -4.56 -19.81
CA GLU A 391 -8.49 -5.01 -20.73
C GLU A 391 -9.58 -3.96 -20.92
N ARG A 392 -10.06 -3.36 -19.83
CA ARG A 392 -11.10 -2.30 -19.89
C ARG A 392 -10.63 -1.02 -20.59
N ASN A 393 -9.34 -0.73 -20.54
CA ASN A 393 -8.77 0.48 -21.14
C ASN A 393 -8.20 0.26 -22.56
N GLY A 394 -8.41 -0.91 -23.18
CA GLY A 394 -7.91 -1.19 -24.52
C GLY A 394 -6.44 -1.59 -24.57
N GLY A 395 -5.91 -2.15 -23.48
CA GLY A 395 -4.60 -2.74 -23.36
C GLY A 395 -3.62 -2.01 -22.47
N PHE A 396 -2.47 -2.64 -22.22
CA PHE A 396 -1.43 -2.10 -21.34
C PHE A 396 -0.92 -0.73 -21.79
N GLY A 397 -0.75 -0.50 -23.10
CA GLY A 397 -0.27 0.78 -23.62
C GLY A 397 -1.14 1.96 -23.18
N LYS A 398 -2.47 1.83 -23.34
CA LYS A 398 -3.43 2.84 -22.90
C LYS A 398 -3.46 3.00 -21.38
N THR A 399 -3.42 1.91 -20.65
CA THR A 399 -3.39 1.94 -19.19
C THR A 399 -2.13 2.62 -18.67
N GLN A 400 -0.98 2.38 -19.29
CA GLN A 400 0.31 2.96 -18.90
C GLN A 400 0.41 4.48 -19.17
N GLU A 401 -0.53 5.09 -19.86
CA GLU A 401 -0.62 6.54 -19.99
C GLU A 401 -0.98 7.23 -18.65
N PHE A 402 -1.63 6.51 -17.71
CA PHE A 402 -2.03 7.05 -16.42
C PHE A 402 -1.74 6.14 -15.22
N CYS A 403 -1.56 4.84 -15.40
CA CYS A 403 -1.29 3.88 -14.34
C CYS A 403 -0.16 2.93 -14.74
N ARG A 404 0.92 2.88 -13.95
CA ARG A 404 2.06 1.97 -14.15
C ARG A 404 2.27 1.07 -12.94
N LEU A 405 2.37 -0.23 -13.17
CA LEU A 405 2.61 -1.25 -12.15
C LEU A 405 4.03 -1.79 -12.28
N PHE A 406 4.76 -1.82 -11.16
CA PHE A 406 6.13 -2.32 -11.06
C PHE A 406 6.20 -3.50 -10.09
N PRO A 407 6.27 -4.75 -10.57
CA PRO A 407 6.51 -5.91 -9.72
C PRO A 407 7.97 -5.98 -9.29
N LEU A 408 8.23 -6.11 -7.99
CA LEU A 408 9.57 -6.01 -7.39
C LEU A 408 10.06 -7.38 -6.90
N PRO A 409 11.01 -8.02 -7.59
CA PRO A 409 11.61 -9.28 -7.15
C PRO A 409 12.28 -9.16 -5.78
N GLY A 410 12.14 -10.19 -4.94
CA GLY A 410 12.80 -10.25 -3.64
C GLY A 410 12.33 -9.23 -2.61
N LEU A 411 11.23 -8.52 -2.87
CA LEU A 411 10.64 -7.58 -1.93
C LEU A 411 9.51 -8.24 -1.15
N ALA A 412 9.66 -8.28 0.19
CA ALA A 412 8.62 -8.70 1.13
C ALA A 412 7.84 -7.52 1.71
N HIS A 413 6.75 -7.80 2.43
CA HIS A 413 5.98 -6.77 3.12
C HIS A 413 6.82 -6.05 4.18
N GLY A 414 6.75 -4.72 4.23
CA GLY A 414 7.51 -3.90 5.18
C GLY A 414 8.95 -3.58 4.76
N GLY A 415 9.32 -3.84 3.51
CA GLY A 415 10.46 -3.22 2.81
C GLY A 415 11.86 -3.63 3.23
N GLY A 416 12.07 -4.30 4.36
CA GLY A 416 13.42 -4.59 4.87
C GLY A 416 13.69 -6.06 5.15
N LYS A 417 12.78 -6.95 4.80
CA LYS A 417 12.82 -8.36 5.20
C LYS A 417 12.76 -9.35 4.04
N GLY A 418 12.73 -8.89 2.81
CA GLY A 418 12.87 -9.74 1.63
C GLY A 418 14.33 -10.11 1.37
N ARG A 419 14.56 -11.02 0.43
CA ARG A 419 15.90 -11.46 0.03
C ARG A 419 16.70 -10.36 -0.69
N ILE A 420 16.03 -9.45 -1.36
CA ILE A 420 16.60 -8.16 -1.73
C ILE A 420 16.31 -7.23 -0.54
N ALA A 421 17.16 -7.28 0.47
CA ALA A 421 17.06 -6.42 1.63
C ALA A 421 17.32 -4.97 1.19
N THR A 422 16.27 -4.29 0.83
CA THR A 422 16.36 -2.87 0.64
C THR A 422 15.78 -2.19 1.88
N SER A 423 16.50 -1.24 2.45
CA SER A 423 15.90 -0.10 3.15
C SER A 423 14.88 0.63 2.26
N GLY A 424 14.47 0.06 1.17
CA GLY A 424 13.83 0.69 0.04
C GLY A 424 12.60 0.00 -0.52
N GLY A 425 11.84 -0.78 0.25
CA GLY A 425 10.42 -0.91 -0.02
C GLY A 425 9.69 0.40 0.26
N SER A 426 10.31 1.30 1.00
CA SER A 426 9.85 2.67 1.19
C SER A 426 10.08 3.49 -0.07
N VAL A 427 9.09 4.30 -0.42
CA VAL A 427 9.20 5.28 -1.50
C VAL A 427 10.35 6.24 -1.20
N LYS A 428 11.40 6.18 -2.04
CA LYS A 428 12.53 7.10 -1.96
C LYS A 428 12.22 8.39 -2.74
N GLU A 429 13.05 9.41 -2.51
CA GLU A 429 12.94 10.68 -3.24
C GLU A 429 12.97 10.49 -4.77
N VAL A 430 13.76 9.52 -5.27
CA VAL A 430 13.80 9.19 -6.71
C VAL A 430 12.41 8.82 -7.26
N HIS A 431 11.59 8.10 -6.51
CA HIS A 431 10.26 7.71 -6.95
C HIS A 431 9.28 8.89 -6.89
N ARG A 432 9.38 9.74 -5.86
CA ARG A 432 8.59 10.97 -5.76
C ARG A 432 8.92 11.92 -6.91
N ASN A 433 10.19 12.08 -7.23
CA ASN A 433 10.62 12.91 -8.35
C ASN A 433 10.17 12.34 -9.70
N ALA A 434 10.18 11.02 -9.88
CA ALA A 434 9.65 10.38 -11.08
C ALA A 434 8.13 10.63 -11.24
N LEU A 435 7.35 10.55 -10.15
CA LEU A 435 5.93 10.90 -10.17
C LEU A 435 5.72 12.38 -10.52
N ARG A 436 6.49 13.31 -9.91
CA ARG A 436 6.41 14.74 -10.26
C ARG A 436 6.70 14.98 -11.72
N GLN A 437 7.78 14.39 -12.28
CA GLN A 437 8.12 14.52 -13.71
C GLN A 437 6.96 14.04 -14.59
N TRP A 438 6.29 12.96 -14.17
CA TRP A 438 5.15 12.45 -14.93
C TRP A 438 3.95 13.38 -14.89
N VAL A 439 3.56 13.87 -13.70
CA VAL A 439 2.44 14.79 -13.53
C VAL A 439 2.69 16.15 -14.17
N GLU A 440 3.90 16.72 -14.00
CA GLU A 440 4.19 18.10 -14.37
C GLU A 440 4.69 18.25 -15.82
N LYS A 441 5.39 17.23 -16.33
CA LYS A 441 6.05 17.29 -17.64
C LYS A 441 5.63 16.18 -18.60
N GLY A 442 4.76 15.25 -18.17
CA GLY A 442 4.36 14.10 -18.98
C GLY A 442 5.46 13.02 -19.13
N ILE A 443 6.58 13.15 -18.42
CA ILE A 443 7.71 12.19 -18.49
C ILE A 443 7.40 11.02 -17.54
N ALA A 444 6.86 9.95 -18.11
CA ALA A 444 6.47 8.77 -17.35
C ALA A 444 7.68 7.94 -16.88
N PRO A 445 7.66 7.35 -15.66
CA PRO A 445 8.74 6.48 -15.19
C PRO A 445 8.83 5.20 -16.02
N GLU A 446 9.87 5.04 -16.82
CA GLU A 446 10.11 3.85 -17.64
C GLU A 446 10.68 2.68 -16.82
N THR A 447 11.27 2.97 -15.67
CA THR A 447 11.78 1.98 -14.73
C THR A 447 11.53 2.41 -13.29
N TYR A 448 11.40 1.40 -12.40
CA TYR A 448 11.43 1.57 -10.95
C TYR A 448 12.82 1.10 -10.46
N PRO A 449 13.70 1.98 -9.99
CA PRO A 449 15.04 1.59 -9.54
C PRO A 449 14.96 0.85 -8.21
N LEU A 450 15.22 -0.46 -8.23
CA LEU A 450 15.27 -1.31 -7.06
C LEU A 450 16.72 -1.61 -6.67
N ALA A 451 17.18 -1.05 -5.56
CA ALA A 451 18.53 -1.29 -5.09
C ALA A 451 18.66 -2.71 -4.51
N TRP A 452 19.73 -3.41 -4.85
CA TRP A 452 20.13 -4.71 -4.29
C TRP A 452 21.53 -4.59 -3.65
N PRO A 453 21.62 -4.12 -2.40
CA PRO A 453 22.90 -3.82 -1.75
C PRO A 453 23.85 -5.01 -1.67
N ALA A 454 23.32 -6.21 -1.37
CA ALA A 454 24.12 -7.43 -1.24
C ALA A 454 24.89 -7.81 -2.52
N LYS A 455 24.43 -7.35 -3.69
CA LYS A 455 25.07 -7.57 -4.98
C LYS A 455 25.67 -6.29 -5.59
N ASN A 456 25.59 -5.17 -4.86
CA ASN A 456 25.97 -3.84 -5.36
C ASN A 456 25.32 -3.51 -6.72
N LEU A 457 24.03 -3.83 -6.86
CA LEU A 457 23.26 -3.62 -8.09
C LEU A 457 22.08 -2.68 -7.85
N THR A 458 21.65 -2.02 -8.91
CA THR A 458 20.32 -1.41 -9.00
C THR A 458 19.60 -2.01 -10.20
N LEU A 459 18.47 -2.67 -9.92
CA LEU A 459 17.64 -3.32 -10.93
C LEU A 459 16.73 -2.27 -11.57
N PRO A 460 16.77 -2.07 -12.89
CA PRO A 460 15.85 -1.17 -13.58
C PRO A 460 14.54 -1.89 -13.90
N ILE A 461 13.69 -2.05 -12.91
CA ILE A 461 12.43 -2.81 -13.06
C ILE A 461 11.51 -2.09 -14.04
N PRO A 462 11.15 -2.69 -15.18
CA PRO A 462 10.23 -2.09 -16.13
C PRO A 462 8.76 -2.22 -15.66
N PRO A 463 7.84 -1.43 -16.22
CA PRO A 463 6.42 -1.61 -15.96
C PRO A 463 5.93 -3.00 -16.41
N TYR A 464 5.03 -3.60 -15.62
CA TYR A 464 4.33 -4.81 -16.05
C TYR A 464 3.62 -4.57 -17.40
N PRO A 465 3.65 -5.48 -18.37
CA PRO A 465 3.98 -6.90 -18.25
C PRO A 465 5.44 -7.27 -18.60
N LEU A 466 6.38 -6.36 -18.45
CA LEU A 466 7.79 -6.64 -18.70
C LEU A 466 8.54 -6.97 -17.42
N GLN A 467 9.62 -7.76 -17.55
CA GLN A 467 10.62 -8.01 -16.51
C GLN A 467 12.02 -7.69 -17.08
N CYS A 468 12.94 -7.26 -16.21
CA CYS A 468 14.33 -7.08 -16.60
C CYS A 468 15.19 -8.30 -16.26
N TYR A 469 16.27 -8.49 -17.00
CA TYR A 469 17.31 -9.48 -16.74
C TYR A 469 18.66 -9.00 -17.27
N LEU A 470 19.74 -9.56 -16.73
CA LEU A 470 21.09 -9.23 -17.18
C LEU A 470 21.50 -10.21 -18.28
N GLY A 471 21.75 -9.70 -19.48
CA GLY A 471 22.24 -10.50 -20.61
C GLY A 471 23.69 -10.94 -20.41
N ASP A 472 24.14 -11.91 -21.22
CA ASP A 472 25.53 -12.39 -21.18
C ASP A 472 26.54 -11.31 -21.59
N ASP A 473 26.09 -10.29 -22.32
CA ASP A 473 26.84 -9.08 -22.70
C ASP A 473 26.93 -8.05 -21.53
N GLY A 474 26.47 -8.38 -20.35
CA GLY A 474 26.47 -7.49 -19.18
C GLY A 474 25.47 -6.34 -19.24
N LYS A 475 24.60 -6.30 -20.24
CA LYS A 475 23.58 -5.24 -20.39
C LYS A 475 22.23 -5.68 -19.89
N TRP A 476 21.49 -4.73 -19.31
CA TRP A 476 20.10 -4.94 -18.95
C TRP A 476 19.24 -5.12 -20.19
N LYS A 477 18.41 -6.17 -20.17
CA LYS A 477 17.44 -6.51 -21.21
C LYS A 477 16.08 -6.67 -20.59
N THR A 478 15.03 -6.58 -21.41
CA THR A 478 13.65 -6.82 -20.98
C THR A 478 13.05 -7.97 -21.79
N ARG A 479 12.15 -8.71 -21.15
CA ARG A 479 11.28 -9.69 -21.82
C ARG A 479 9.89 -9.61 -21.20
N ARG A 480 8.90 -10.08 -21.93
CA ARG A 480 7.54 -10.15 -21.43
C ARG A 480 7.40 -11.33 -20.47
N TYR A 481 6.65 -11.13 -19.39
CA TYR A 481 6.17 -12.24 -18.59
C TYR A 481 5.30 -13.16 -19.45
N PRO A 482 5.27 -14.49 -19.20
CA PRO A 482 4.34 -15.40 -19.90
C PRO A 482 2.90 -14.93 -19.82
N LYS A 483 2.12 -15.18 -20.87
CA LYS A 483 0.71 -14.85 -20.90
C LYS A 483 -0.05 -15.61 -19.81
N CYS A 484 -1.02 -14.97 -19.16
CA CYS A 484 -1.87 -15.59 -18.14
C CYS A 484 -1.11 -16.14 -16.93
N MET A 485 -0.17 -15.36 -16.40
CA MET A 485 0.56 -15.76 -15.19
C MET A 485 -0.34 -15.90 -13.98
N VAL A 486 -1.41 -15.14 -13.92
CA VAL A 486 -2.33 -15.12 -12.79
C VAL A 486 -3.67 -15.70 -13.20
N ARG A 487 -4.15 -16.70 -12.45
CA ARG A 487 -5.53 -17.15 -12.56
C ARG A 487 -6.42 -16.06 -11.99
N ARG A 488 -7.30 -15.47 -12.80
CA ARG A 488 -8.10 -14.32 -12.40
C ARG A 488 -9.21 -14.74 -11.45
N PRO A 489 -9.35 -14.09 -10.29
CA PRO A 489 -10.50 -14.31 -9.43
C PRO A 489 -11.79 -13.79 -10.06
N ASP A 490 -12.91 -14.18 -9.49
CA ASP A 490 -14.21 -13.65 -9.87
C ASP A 490 -14.27 -12.14 -9.66
N LEU A 491 -14.78 -11.39 -10.66
CA LEU A 491 -14.86 -9.92 -10.63
C LEU A 491 -15.62 -9.36 -9.43
N ARG A 492 -16.56 -10.12 -8.85
CA ARG A 492 -17.29 -9.71 -7.63
C ARG A 492 -16.37 -9.38 -6.45
N TYR A 493 -15.15 -9.96 -6.39
CA TYR A 493 -14.17 -9.62 -5.35
C TYR A 493 -13.46 -8.27 -5.59
N TYR A 494 -13.67 -7.67 -6.77
CA TYR A 494 -13.16 -6.35 -7.13
C TYR A 494 -14.26 -5.28 -7.15
N GLU A 495 -15.52 -5.66 -6.88
CA GLU A 495 -16.61 -4.68 -6.83
C GLU A 495 -16.46 -3.80 -5.59
N MET A 496 -16.71 -2.51 -5.77
CA MET A 496 -16.76 -1.50 -4.72
C MET A 496 -18.20 -1.03 -4.58
N ALA A 497 -18.65 -0.83 -3.34
CA ALA A 497 -19.93 -0.18 -3.12
C ALA A 497 -19.88 1.27 -3.68
N PRO A 498 -20.96 1.76 -4.28
CA PRO A 498 -21.10 3.19 -4.55
C PRO A 498 -21.04 3.98 -3.22
N LEU A 499 -20.64 5.25 -3.31
CA LEU A 499 -20.63 6.16 -2.17
C LEU A 499 -22.03 6.57 -1.77
#